data_8cd92e3e49df0a78a585dca23e6f0b89
#
_entry.id   8cd92e3e49df0a78a585dca23e6f0b89
#
_cell.length_a   1.000
_cell.length_b   1.000
_cell.length_c   1.000
_cell.angle_alpha   90.00
_cell.angle_beta   90.00
_cell.angle_gamma   90.00
#
_symmetry.space_group_name_H-M   'P 1'
#
loop_
_entity.id
_entity.type
_entity.pdbx_description
1 polymer ?
#
loop_
_entity_poly.entity_id
_entity_poly.type
_entity_poly.pdbx_seq_one_letter_code
_entity_poly.pdbx_strand_id
1 'polypeptide(L)'
;LLHKDSEKVAEVMMSYDCGEILLADSESQKNQLWKLRRAIGEAVKSNSIYKEEDTVVPRAELAKLLIGVKSIGKVYGFQSVCYGHAGDGNLHINIVKGEMSDEDWNTKLTFGIREIFELTKKLGGTLSGEHGIGLVQKNYMDIVFSEKALDLQKGIKNLFDPNGILNPGKILK
;
A
#
# COMPACT_ATOMS: atom_id res chain seq x y z
N LEU A 1 -19.15 18.81 -19.18
CA LEU A 1 -18.53 18.78 -17.84
C LEU A 1 -17.21 18.01 -17.90
N LEU A 2 -17.19 16.75 -18.33
CA LEU A 2 -15.99 15.87 -18.37
C LEU A 2 -14.81 16.47 -19.16
N HIS A 3 -15.03 17.09 -20.32
CA HIS A 3 -13.94 17.72 -21.08
C HIS A 3 -13.29 18.89 -20.34
N LYS A 4 -14.07 19.75 -19.72
CA LYS A 4 -13.53 20.87 -18.95
C LYS A 4 -12.77 20.43 -17.70
N ASP A 5 -13.19 19.31 -17.10
CA ASP A 5 -12.50 18.77 -15.94
C ASP A 5 -11.19 18.05 -16.34
N SER A 6 -11.18 17.35 -17.50
CA SER A 6 -9.94 16.77 -18.02
C SER A 6 -8.93 17.81 -18.48
N GLU A 7 -9.38 18.95 -19.05
CA GLU A 7 -8.50 20.08 -19.39
C GLU A 7 -7.81 20.63 -18.15
N LYS A 8 -8.57 20.88 -17.05
CA LYS A 8 -8.01 21.34 -15.77
C LYS A 8 -7.03 20.36 -15.16
N VAL A 9 -7.35 19.06 -15.23
CA VAL A 9 -6.43 18.02 -14.76
C VAL A 9 -5.14 18.06 -15.57
N ALA A 10 -5.22 18.18 -16.90
CA ALA A 10 -4.06 18.26 -17.77
C ALA A 10 -3.21 19.51 -17.46
N GLU A 11 -3.84 20.68 -17.25
CA GLU A 11 -3.14 21.91 -16.86
C GLU A 11 -2.37 21.73 -15.55
N VAL A 12 -3.00 21.13 -14.53
CA VAL A 12 -2.33 20.83 -13.25
C VAL A 12 -1.18 19.86 -13.46
N MET A 13 -1.36 18.79 -14.24
CA MET A 13 -0.30 17.81 -14.50
C MET A 13 0.90 18.46 -15.22
N MET A 14 0.65 19.31 -16.22
CA MET A 14 1.71 20.02 -16.95
C MET A 14 2.55 20.95 -16.04
N SER A 15 1.97 21.47 -14.95
CA SER A 15 2.71 22.30 -14.00
C SER A 15 3.74 21.52 -13.18
N TYR A 16 3.72 20.18 -13.23
CA TYR A 16 4.65 19.29 -12.51
C TYR A 16 5.62 18.53 -13.43
N ASP A 17 5.92 19.09 -14.60
CA ASP A 17 6.87 18.51 -15.56
C ASP A 17 6.54 17.05 -15.91
N CYS A 18 5.25 16.75 -16.08
CA CYS A 18 4.82 15.45 -16.57
C CYS A 18 5.17 15.31 -18.06
N GLY A 19 5.39 14.06 -18.50
CA GLY A 19 5.57 13.74 -19.92
C GLY A 19 4.27 13.87 -20.71
N GLU A 20 4.14 13.09 -21.77
CA GLU A 20 2.95 13.07 -22.61
C GLU A 20 1.71 12.63 -21.82
N ILE A 21 0.63 13.41 -21.96
CA ILE A 21 -0.68 13.09 -21.38
C ILE A 21 -1.52 12.42 -22.46
N LEU A 22 -1.88 11.15 -22.23
CA LEU A 22 -2.71 10.37 -23.14
C LEU A 22 -4.18 10.48 -22.75
N LEU A 23 -5.00 10.90 -23.69
CA LEU A 23 -6.46 10.89 -23.57
C LEU A 23 -7.04 9.82 -24.49
N ALA A 24 -7.96 9.02 -23.99
CA ALA A 24 -8.65 8.01 -24.79
C ALA A 24 -9.88 8.62 -25.47
N ASP A 25 -9.87 8.68 -26.78
CA ASP A 25 -10.98 9.22 -27.60
C ASP A 25 -11.99 8.14 -28.02
N SER A 26 -11.67 6.87 -27.80
CA SER A 26 -12.50 5.74 -28.17
C SER A 26 -12.51 4.64 -27.11
N GLU A 27 -13.54 3.79 -27.14
CA GLU A 27 -13.61 2.60 -26.27
C GLU A 27 -12.42 1.67 -26.50
N SER A 28 -11.89 1.58 -27.71
CA SER A 28 -10.72 0.76 -28.01
C SER A 28 -9.48 1.28 -27.29
N GLN A 29 -9.19 2.58 -27.38
CA GLN A 29 -8.06 3.21 -26.68
C GLN A 29 -8.22 3.13 -25.17
N LYS A 30 -9.40 3.40 -24.64
CA LYS A 30 -9.72 3.24 -23.21
C LYS A 30 -9.42 1.81 -22.75
N ASN A 31 -9.84 0.81 -23.50
CA ASN A 31 -9.59 -0.59 -23.15
C ASN A 31 -8.09 -0.94 -23.17
N GLN A 32 -7.32 -0.37 -24.10
CA GLN A 32 -5.86 -0.54 -24.15
C GLN A 32 -5.18 0.09 -22.93
N LEU A 33 -5.54 1.32 -22.56
CA LEU A 33 -5.01 1.99 -21.36
C LEU A 33 -5.37 1.22 -20.08
N TRP A 34 -6.60 0.73 -19.96
CA TRP A 34 -7.01 -0.11 -18.84
C TRP A 34 -6.28 -1.46 -18.80
N LYS A 35 -6.02 -2.07 -19.98
CA LYS A 35 -5.21 -3.29 -20.04
C LYS A 35 -3.80 -3.06 -19.52
N LEU A 36 -3.17 -1.96 -19.95
CA LEU A 36 -1.84 -1.57 -19.46
C LEU A 36 -1.87 -1.35 -17.94
N ARG A 37 -2.82 -0.56 -17.44
CA ARG A 37 -2.95 -0.29 -16.00
C ARG A 37 -3.10 -1.58 -15.19
N ARG A 38 -3.91 -2.53 -15.64
CA ARG A 38 -4.10 -3.82 -14.95
C ARG A 38 -2.86 -4.72 -14.98
N ALA A 39 -1.99 -4.57 -15.97
CA ALA A 39 -0.77 -5.35 -16.09
C ALA A 39 0.37 -4.88 -15.15
N ILE A 40 0.26 -3.69 -14.54
CA ILE A 40 1.32 -3.12 -13.69
C ILE A 40 1.65 -4.06 -12.51
N GLY A 41 0.63 -4.56 -11.80
CA GLY A 41 0.82 -5.47 -10.67
C GLY A 41 1.54 -6.75 -11.05
N GLU A 42 1.13 -7.37 -12.16
CA GLU A 42 1.76 -8.59 -12.67
C GLU A 42 3.21 -8.34 -13.13
N ALA A 43 3.48 -7.19 -13.73
CA ALA A 43 4.83 -6.80 -14.14
C ALA A 43 5.76 -6.69 -12.92
N VAL A 44 5.32 -6.11 -11.81
CA VAL A 44 6.11 -6.04 -10.58
C VAL A 44 6.35 -7.45 -10.01
N LYS A 45 5.30 -8.26 -9.92
CA LYS A 45 5.34 -9.62 -9.35
C LYS A 45 6.25 -10.56 -10.12
N SER A 46 6.33 -10.41 -11.45
CA SER A 46 7.15 -11.30 -12.32
C SER A 46 8.64 -10.99 -12.28
N ASN A 47 9.05 -9.83 -11.77
CA ASN A 47 10.45 -9.38 -11.85
C ASN A 47 11.31 -9.75 -10.64
N SER A 48 10.72 -10.06 -9.48
CA SER A 48 11.48 -10.33 -8.26
C SER A 48 10.60 -11.01 -7.20
N ILE A 49 11.26 -11.62 -6.20
CA ILE A 49 10.60 -11.91 -4.92
C ILE A 49 10.16 -10.57 -4.34
N TYR A 50 8.93 -10.48 -3.88
CA TYR A 50 8.35 -9.25 -3.37
C TYR A 50 7.52 -9.49 -2.09
N LYS A 51 7.31 -8.41 -1.34
CA LYS A 51 6.27 -8.30 -0.30
C LYS A 51 5.42 -7.09 -0.61
N GLU A 52 4.12 -7.24 -0.51
CA GLU A 52 3.16 -6.16 -0.72
C GLU A 52 2.58 -5.73 0.61
N GLU A 53 2.73 -4.45 0.91
CA GLU A 53 2.09 -3.80 2.05
C GLU A 53 1.04 -2.82 1.55
N ASP A 54 -0.10 -2.85 2.22
CA ASP A 54 -1.25 -2.01 1.89
C ASP A 54 -1.42 -0.95 2.98
N THR A 55 -1.47 0.31 2.58
CA THR A 55 -1.54 1.46 3.49
C THR A 55 -2.58 2.45 3.02
N VAL A 56 -3.13 3.25 3.94
CA VAL A 56 -3.99 4.37 3.59
C VAL A 56 -3.67 5.57 4.48
N VAL A 57 -3.62 6.73 3.88
CA VAL A 57 -3.41 8.03 4.56
C VAL A 57 -4.41 9.06 4.03
N PRO A 58 -4.65 10.17 4.72
CA PRO A 58 -5.35 11.30 4.13
C PRO A 58 -4.71 11.69 2.79
N ARG A 59 -5.53 11.94 1.76
CA ARG A 59 -5.06 12.18 0.38
C ARG A 59 -3.93 13.19 0.26
N ALA A 60 -3.98 14.26 1.07
CA ALA A 60 -2.94 15.29 1.10
C ALA A 60 -1.57 14.78 1.60
N GLU A 61 -1.55 13.67 2.31
CA GLU A 61 -0.32 13.09 2.89
C GLU A 61 0.30 12.00 2.00
N LEU A 62 -0.36 11.61 0.90
CA LEU A 62 0.07 10.52 0.03
C LEU A 62 1.49 10.74 -0.53
N ALA A 63 1.80 11.97 -0.96
CA ALA A 63 3.13 12.32 -1.47
C ALA A 63 4.21 12.18 -0.39
N LYS A 64 3.91 12.59 0.85
CA LYS A 64 4.84 12.45 1.99
C LYS A 64 5.07 10.99 2.34
N LEU A 65 4.02 10.17 2.31
CA LEU A 65 4.14 8.73 2.52
C LEU A 65 5.06 8.12 1.46
N LEU A 66 4.84 8.41 0.18
CA LEU A 66 5.65 7.89 -0.92
C LEU A 66 7.14 8.25 -0.77
N ILE A 67 7.42 9.52 -0.48
CA ILE A 67 8.81 10.00 -0.26
C ILE A 67 9.43 9.30 0.94
N GLY A 68 8.68 9.17 2.03
CA GLY A 68 9.12 8.49 3.24
C GLY A 68 9.43 7.01 3.01
N VAL A 69 8.57 6.29 2.29
CA VAL A 69 8.80 4.88 1.89
C VAL A 69 10.11 4.74 1.11
N LYS A 70 10.39 5.64 0.15
CA LYS A 70 11.65 5.62 -0.59
C LYS A 70 12.85 5.90 0.30
N SER A 71 12.72 6.78 1.28
CA SER A 71 13.79 7.09 2.25
C SER A 71 14.05 5.90 3.19
N ILE A 72 13.01 5.25 3.70
CA ILE A 72 13.11 4.03 4.51
C ILE A 72 13.78 2.91 3.70
N GLY A 73 13.38 2.74 2.43
CA GLY A 73 14.01 1.76 1.54
C GLY A 73 15.52 1.95 1.41
N LYS A 74 15.99 3.20 1.32
CA LYS A 74 17.44 3.51 1.31
C LYS A 74 18.15 3.11 2.61
N VAL A 75 17.49 3.30 3.76
CA VAL A 75 18.07 2.95 5.08
C VAL A 75 18.18 1.42 5.24
N TYR A 76 17.16 0.69 4.85
CA TYR A 76 17.09 -0.77 5.04
C TYR A 76 17.57 -1.58 3.82
N GLY A 77 17.96 -0.92 2.73
CA GLY A 77 18.54 -1.56 1.55
C GLY A 77 17.51 -2.22 0.61
N PHE A 78 16.22 -1.88 0.68
CA PHE A 78 15.22 -2.41 -0.22
C PHE A 78 14.75 -1.38 -1.26
N GLN A 79 14.29 -1.88 -2.39
CA GLN A 79 13.59 -1.09 -3.40
C GLN A 79 12.08 -1.28 -3.26
N SER A 80 11.30 -0.30 -3.71
CA SER A 80 9.86 -0.40 -3.72
C SER A 80 9.26 0.16 -5.00
N VAL A 81 8.20 -0.49 -5.48
CA VAL A 81 7.31 0.03 -6.53
C VAL A 81 5.97 0.32 -5.87
N CYS A 82 5.54 1.57 -5.96
CA CYS A 82 4.32 2.03 -5.30
C CYS A 82 3.29 2.44 -6.36
N TYR A 83 2.07 1.97 -6.20
CA TYR A 83 0.90 2.36 -6.98
C TYR A 83 -0.34 2.22 -6.10
N GLY A 84 -1.48 2.69 -6.56
CA GLY A 84 -2.70 2.59 -5.75
C GLY A 84 -3.81 3.51 -6.23
N HIS A 85 -4.64 3.92 -5.28
CA HIS A 85 -5.84 4.69 -5.50
C HIS A 85 -5.69 6.09 -4.87
N ALA A 86 -5.08 7.01 -5.60
CA ALA A 86 -4.77 8.35 -5.10
C ALA A 86 -6.02 9.11 -4.60
N GLY A 87 -7.19 8.87 -5.23
CA GLY A 87 -8.47 9.44 -4.81
C GLY A 87 -8.93 9.01 -3.41
N ASP A 88 -8.47 7.85 -2.95
CA ASP A 88 -8.82 7.26 -1.65
C ASP A 88 -7.68 7.38 -0.62
N GLY A 89 -6.50 7.85 -1.05
CA GLY A 89 -5.31 7.91 -0.20
C GLY A 89 -4.66 6.54 0.03
N ASN A 90 -5.06 5.53 -0.75
CA ASN A 90 -4.55 4.17 -0.65
C ASN A 90 -3.27 4.01 -1.47
N LEU A 91 -2.25 3.41 -0.86
CA LEU A 91 -0.96 3.13 -1.49
C LEU A 91 -0.56 1.67 -1.26
N HIS A 92 -0.44 0.91 -2.33
CA HIS A 92 0.19 -0.39 -2.35
C HIS A 92 1.69 -0.22 -2.48
N ILE A 93 2.43 -0.75 -1.53
CA ILE A 93 3.88 -0.67 -1.46
C ILE A 93 4.43 -2.06 -1.75
N ASN A 94 4.86 -2.27 -2.99
CA ASN A 94 5.49 -3.51 -3.40
C ASN A 94 6.99 -3.39 -3.15
N ILE A 95 7.45 -4.01 -2.08
CA ILE A 95 8.86 -4.09 -1.73
C ILE A 95 9.45 -5.24 -2.52
N VAL A 96 10.42 -4.96 -3.37
CA VAL A 96 11.10 -5.95 -4.19
C VAL A 96 12.45 -6.30 -3.57
N LYS A 97 12.76 -7.60 -3.57
CA LYS A 97 14.00 -8.11 -2.96
C LYS A 97 15.23 -7.60 -3.72
N GLY A 98 15.20 -7.62 -5.05
CA GLY A 98 16.36 -7.21 -5.85
C GLY A 98 17.63 -7.93 -5.40
N GLU A 99 18.68 -7.17 -5.17
CA GLU A 99 20.00 -7.64 -4.73
C GLU A 99 20.11 -7.87 -3.20
N MET A 100 19.02 -7.70 -2.45
CA MET A 100 19.02 -7.89 -1.00
C MET A 100 19.33 -9.36 -0.66
N SER A 101 20.21 -9.61 0.34
CA SER A 101 20.53 -10.96 0.78
C SER A 101 19.29 -11.66 1.38
N ASP A 102 19.27 -12.98 1.41
CA ASP A 102 18.19 -13.75 2.05
C ASP A 102 18.11 -13.46 3.56
N GLU A 103 19.25 -13.26 4.20
CA GLU A 103 19.32 -12.90 5.62
C GLU A 103 18.68 -11.54 5.88
N ASP A 104 19.06 -10.51 5.13
CA ASP A 104 18.51 -9.16 5.28
C ASP A 104 17.02 -9.10 4.92
N TRP A 105 16.61 -9.84 3.88
CA TRP A 105 15.21 -9.98 3.49
C TRP A 105 14.34 -10.59 4.59
N ASN A 106 14.86 -11.56 5.33
CA ASN A 106 14.11 -12.24 6.39
C ASN A 106 14.23 -11.57 7.76
N THR A 107 15.19 -10.66 7.95
CA THR A 107 15.44 -9.99 9.24
C THR A 107 15.21 -8.47 9.16
N LYS A 108 16.08 -7.74 8.44
CA LYS A 108 16.05 -6.26 8.41
C LYS A 108 14.78 -5.70 7.79
N LEU A 109 14.21 -6.38 6.79
CA LEU A 109 13.02 -5.90 6.10
C LEU A 109 11.83 -5.72 7.07
N THR A 110 11.71 -6.58 8.08
CA THR A 110 10.63 -6.47 9.08
C THR A 110 10.67 -5.15 9.83
N PHE A 111 11.86 -4.64 10.13
CA PHE A 111 12.02 -3.31 10.76
C PHE A 111 11.66 -2.19 9.79
N GLY A 112 12.08 -2.29 8.54
CA GLY A 112 11.70 -1.31 7.51
C GLY A 112 10.18 -1.24 7.28
N ILE A 113 9.51 -2.40 7.25
CA ILE A 113 8.04 -2.46 7.14
C ILE A 113 7.38 -1.82 8.38
N ARG A 114 7.91 -2.06 9.58
CA ARG A 114 7.41 -1.40 10.79
C ARG A 114 7.53 0.12 10.71
N GLU A 115 8.66 0.64 10.26
CA GLU A 115 8.83 2.09 10.06
C GLU A 115 7.86 2.67 9.01
N ILE A 116 7.55 1.92 7.95
CA ILE A 116 6.53 2.32 6.97
C ILE A 116 5.17 2.50 7.66
N PHE A 117 4.76 1.55 8.50
CA PHE A 117 3.48 1.66 9.20
C PHE A 117 3.48 2.73 10.29
N GLU A 118 4.59 2.94 10.99
CA GLU A 118 4.75 4.04 11.94
C GLU A 118 4.66 5.41 11.24
N LEU A 119 5.28 5.55 10.07
CA LEU A 119 5.12 6.73 9.22
C LEU A 119 3.68 6.90 8.78
N THR A 120 3.03 5.83 8.33
CA THR A 120 1.61 5.84 7.92
C THR A 120 0.73 6.38 9.05
N LYS A 121 0.90 5.85 10.27
CA LYS A 121 0.18 6.35 11.45
C LYS A 121 0.49 7.81 11.76
N LYS A 122 1.77 8.21 11.70
CA LYS A 122 2.20 9.60 11.93
C LYS A 122 1.55 10.58 10.96
N LEU A 123 1.28 10.14 9.74
CA LEU A 123 0.58 10.91 8.71
C LEU A 123 -0.96 10.85 8.84
N GLY A 124 -1.48 10.28 9.93
CA GLY A 124 -2.92 10.18 10.19
C GLY A 124 -3.60 9.03 9.45
N GLY A 125 -2.83 8.07 8.97
CA GLY A 125 -3.29 6.88 8.28
C GLY A 125 -3.45 5.64 9.15
N THR A 126 -3.69 4.50 8.51
CA THR A 126 -3.84 3.20 9.17
C THR A 126 -3.29 2.07 8.32
N LEU A 127 -3.18 0.88 8.92
CA LEU A 127 -2.88 -0.36 8.23
C LEU A 127 -4.03 -0.73 7.31
N SER A 128 -3.71 -1.32 6.17
CA SER A 128 -4.64 -1.89 5.22
C SER A 128 -5.73 -0.92 4.73
N GLY A 129 -5.52 -0.35 3.56
CA GLY A 129 -6.53 0.42 2.86
C GLY A 129 -7.70 -0.45 2.39
N GLU A 130 -7.41 -1.61 1.79
CA GLU A 130 -8.43 -2.49 1.20
C GLU A 130 -8.17 -4.00 1.33
N HIS A 131 -6.91 -4.45 1.48
CA HIS A 131 -6.57 -5.88 1.47
C HIS A 131 -6.97 -6.64 2.73
N GLY A 132 -7.12 -5.94 3.86
CA GLY A 132 -7.32 -6.54 5.17
C GLY A 132 -6.01 -6.99 5.83
N ILE A 133 -6.07 -7.18 7.12
CA ILE A 133 -4.88 -7.50 7.96
C ILE A 133 -4.35 -8.92 7.70
N GLY A 134 -5.25 -9.90 7.70
CA GLY A 134 -4.92 -11.31 7.45
C GLY A 134 -3.79 -11.85 8.32
N LEU A 135 -2.84 -12.52 7.69
CA LEU A 135 -1.61 -13.03 8.31
C LEU A 135 -0.45 -12.04 8.19
N VAL A 136 -0.46 -11.21 7.13
CA VAL A 136 0.69 -10.39 6.73
C VAL A 136 0.89 -9.23 7.70
N GLN A 137 -0.17 -8.49 7.99
CA GLN A 137 -0.09 -7.24 8.77
C GLN A 137 -0.39 -7.42 10.26
N LYS A 138 -0.78 -8.61 10.73
CA LYS A 138 -1.16 -8.83 12.13
C LYS A 138 -0.08 -8.45 13.17
N ASN A 139 1.18 -8.49 12.76
CA ASN A 139 2.31 -8.15 13.63
C ASN A 139 2.52 -6.65 13.82
N TYR A 140 1.76 -5.82 13.11
CA TYR A 140 1.84 -4.36 13.12
C TYR A 140 0.57 -3.70 13.67
N MET A 141 -0.40 -4.50 14.13
CA MET A 141 -1.67 -4.02 14.68
C MET A 141 -1.46 -3.09 15.90
N ASP A 142 -0.41 -3.34 16.70
CA ASP A 142 -0.01 -2.54 17.84
C ASP A 142 0.38 -1.10 17.47
N ILE A 143 0.77 -0.86 16.24
CA ILE A 143 1.12 0.48 15.76
C ILE A 143 -0.11 1.39 15.74
N VAL A 144 -1.25 0.90 15.26
CA VAL A 144 -2.45 1.72 15.02
C VAL A 144 -3.54 1.53 16.07
N PHE A 145 -3.61 0.36 16.71
CA PHE A 145 -4.63 0.04 17.70
C PHE A 145 -4.04 0.02 19.12
N SER A 146 -4.75 0.60 20.07
CA SER A 146 -4.41 0.47 21.48
C SER A 146 -4.67 -0.97 21.96
N GLU A 147 -3.99 -1.38 23.03
CA GLU A 147 -4.19 -2.68 23.69
C GLU A 147 -5.68 -2.93 23.96
N LYS A 148 -6.37 -1.94 24.54
CA LYS A 148 -7.81 -2.03 24.81
C LYS A 148 -8.64 -2.27 23.54
N ALA A 149 -8.29 -1.65 22.42
CA ALA A 149 -8.97 -1.88 21.15
C ALA A 149 -8.71 -3.30 20.62
N LEU A 150 -7.49 -3.81 20.76
CA LEU A 150 -7.15 -5.19 20.40
C LEU A 150 -7.88 -6.20 21.29
N ASP A 151 -8.01 -5.94 22.58
CA ASP A 151 -8.76 -6.81 23.49
C ASP A 151 -10.26 -6.84 23.17
N LEU A 152 -10.85 -5.70 22.80
CA LEU A 152 -12.23 -5.66 22.32
C LEU A 152 -12.41 -6.50 21.04
N GLN A 153 -11.51 -6.39 20.08
CA GLN A 153 -11.52 -7.20 18.86
C GLN A 153 -11.42 -8.70 19.20
N LYS A 154 -10.54 -9.10 20.13
CA LYS A 154 -10.46 -10.49 20.61
C LYS A 154 -11.75 -10.93 21.29
N GLY A 155 -12.37 -10.07 22.11
CA GLY A 155 -13.64 -10.35 22.76
C GLY A 155 -14.76 -10.62 21.75
N ILE A 156 -14.87 -9.78 20.73
CA ILE A 156 -15.83 -9.98 19.63
C ILE A 156 -15.57 -11.31 18.91
N LYS A 157 -14.30 -11.57 18.54
CA LYS A 157 -13.92 -12.85 17.92
C LYS A 157 -14.34 -14.04 18.76
N ASN A 158 -14.05 -14.03 20.06
CA ASN A 158 -14.38 -15.12 20.98
C ASN A 158 -15.90 -15.32 21.16
N LEU A 159 -16.68 -14.25 21.08
CA LEU A 159 -18.14 -14.34 21.14
C LEU A 159 -18.72 -15.18 20.00
N PHE A 160 -18.20 -15.00 18.78
CA PHE A 160 -18.66 -15.71 17.58
C PHE A 160 -17.92 -17.03 17.32
N ASP A 161 -16.75 -17.21 17.87
CA ASP A 161 -15.89 -18.38 17.67
C ASP A 161 -15.22 -18.80 18.99
N PRO A 162 -16.02 -19.27 19.97
CA PRO A 162 -15.48 -19.62 21.29
C PRO A 162 -14.47 -20.79 21.26
N ASN A 163 -14.51 -21.61 20.22
CA ASN A 163 -13.60 -22.74 20.05
C ASN A 163 -12.34 -22.38 19.22
N GLY A 164 -12.24 -21.16 18.68
CA GLY A 164 -11.09 -20.69 17.93
C GLY A 164 -10.81 -21.44 16.62
N ILE A 165 -11.83 -22.03 16.00
CA ILE A 165 -11.70 -22.88 14.79
C ILE A 165 -11.83 -22.09 13.50
N LEU A 166 -12.38 -20.87 13.53
CA LEU A 166 -12.58 -20.03 12.34
C LEU A 166 -11.35 -19.18 12.10
N ASN A 167 -10.66 -19.41 10.98
CA ASN A 167 -9.47 -18.66 10.58
C ASN A 167 -8.44 -18.51 11.72
N PRO A 168 -7.95 -19.58 12.32
CA PRO A 168 -7.07 -19.52 13.47
C PRO A 168 -5.78 -18.77 13.16
N GLY A 169 -5.37 -17.89 14.07
CA GLY A 169 -4.13 -17.12 13.95
C GLY A 169 -4.12 -16.02 12.89
N LYS A 170 -5.25 -15.71 12.24
CA LYS A 170 -5.40 -14.55 11.35
C LYS A 170 -5.87 -13.33 12.15
N ILE A 171 -5.43 -12.13 11.71
CA ILE A 171 -5.75 -10.81 12.27
C ILE A 171 -5.21 -10.64 13.69
N LEU A 172 -5.68 -11.41 14.62
CA LEU A 172 -5.36 -11.33 16.05
C LEU A 172 -4.27 -12.35 16.45
N LYS A 173 -3.43 -11.93 17.39
CA LYS A 173 -2.42 -12.80 18.04
C LYS A 173 -3.02 -13.55 19.22
#